data_3d9465bd9f5965a5511c2344bd7b1995
#
_entry.id   3d9465bd9f5965a5511c2344bd7b1995
#
_cell.length_a   1.000
_cell.length_b   1.000
_cell.length_c   1.000
_cell.angle_alpha   90.00
_cell.angle_beta   90.00
_cell.angle_gamma   90.00
#
_symmetry.space_group_name_H-M   'P 1'
#
loop_
_entity.id
_entity.type
_entity.pdbx_description
1 polymer ?
#
loop_
_entity_poly.entity_id
_entity_poly.type
_entity_poly.pdbx_seq_one_letter_code
_entity_poly.pdbx_strand_id
1 'polypeptide(L)'
;VELLLSIQKKWQIDVIDLWNDIEMNQVSPENYKRYMSDPIHPLRDGYREWWLPKFEEGITLALTKKHTIEISSFVEKAKTLGVLGVKVTQHNELKAEWLSEGECRRNIYSATKSFTSCAMGFAVQEGLISLDEKLTDAFADDIPENPDENLKKATVRDLLTMCLGQESGHLMGDQRPLYKEDDWVKMVLSIPFVYEPG
;
A
#
# COMPACT_ATOMS: atom_id res chain seq x y z
N VAL A 1 -0.61 16.08 -11.00
CA VAL A 1 -0.01 16.83 -9.88
C VAL A 1 -0.58 18.24 -9.84
N GLU A 2 -0.44 19.07 -10.86
CA GLU A 2 -0.94 20.46 -10.89
C GLU A 2 -2.43 20.58 -10.51
N LEU A 3 -3.27 19.65 -10.99
CA LEU A 3 -4.68 19.58 -10.60
C LEU A 3 -4.86 19.36 -9.10
N LEU A 4 -4.10 18.44 -8.50
CA LEU A 4 -4.17 18.14 -7.07
C LEU A 4 -3.71 19.34 -6.23
N LEU A 5 -2.64 20.03 -6.63
CA LEU A 5 -2.16 21.23 -5.96
C LEU A 5 -3.14 22.40 -6.08
N SER A 6 -3.84 22.52 -7.21
CA SER A 6 -4.91 23.51 -7.36
C SER A 6 -6.10 23.25 -6.42
N ILE A 7 -6.35 21.98 -6.12
CA ILE A 7 -7.37 21.53 -5.18
C ILE A 7 -7.04 21.98 -3.76
N GLN A 8 -5.81 21.82 -3.33
CA GLN A 8 -5.35 22.24 -2.00
C GLN A 8 -5.73 23.68 -1.69
N LYS A 9 -5.41 24.58 -2.58
CA LYS A 9 -5.68 26.02 -2.40
C LYS A 9 -7.17 26.35 -2.46
N LYS A 10 -7.89 25.72 -3.39
CA LYS A 10 -9.32 26.02 -3.63
C LYS A 10 -10.22 25.45 -2.54
N TRP A 11 -9.92 24.28 -2.03
CA TRP A 11 -10.78 23.54 -1.11
C TRP A 11 -10.22 23.41 0.30
N GLN A 12 -9.09 24.05 0.56
CA GLN A 12 -8.44 24.04 1.89
C GLN A 12 -8.20 22.62 2.43
N ILE A 13 -7.86 21.69 1.53
CA ILE A 13 -7.46 20.34 1.90
C ILE A 13 -5.93 20.26 1.94
N ASP A 14 -5.39 19.54 2.90
CA ASP A 14 -3.97 19.29 2.93
C ASP A 14 -3.58 18.24 1.88
N VAL A 15 -2.56 18.56 1.07
CA VAL A 15 -1.97 17.69 0.07
C VAL A 15 -0.50 17.50 0.41
N ILE A 16 -0.08 16.26 0.51
CA ILE A 16 1.34 15.92 0.63
C ILE A 16 1.86 15.71 -0.79
N ASP A 17 2.58 16.69 -1.31
CA ASP A 17 3.12 16.66 -2.68
C ASP A 17 4.49 15.99 -2.69
N LEU A 18 4.51 14.69 -2.83
CA LEU A 18 5.74 13.92 -2.98
C LEU A 18 6.37 14.05 -4.37
N TRP A 19 5.58 14.43 -5.38
CA TRP A 19 6.05 14.50 -6.77
C TRP A 19 6.95 15.69 -7.05
N ASN A 20 6.60 16.85 -6.49
CA ASN A 20 7.39 18.07 -6.64
C ASN A 20 8.33 18.31 -5.45
N ASP A 21 8.45 17.37 -4.53
CA ASP A 21 9.35 17.47 -3.41
C ASP A 21 10.80 17.58 -3.88
N ILE A 22 11.55 18.48 -3.25
CA ILE A 22 12.94 18.74 -3.62
C ILE A 22 13.82 17.50 -3.51
N GLU A 23 13.56 16.66 -2.51
CA GLU A 23 14.35 15.45 -2.28
C GLU A 23 14.04 14.40 -3.34
N MET A 24 12.78 14.28 -3.76
CA MET A 24 12.39 13.43 -4.89
C MET A 24 13.01 13.91 -6.21
N ASN A 25 13.17 15.20 -6.41
CA ASN A 25 13.82 15.77 -7.60
C ASN A 25 15.33 15.55 -7.64
N GLN A 26 15.94 15.07 -6.56
CA GLN A 26 17.35 14.67 -6.55
C GLN A 26 17.58 13.25 -7.07
N VAL A 27 16.51 12.52 -7.43
CA VAL A 27 16.64 11.22 -8.07
C VAL A 27 17.21 11.40 -9.46
N SER A 28 18.38 10.83 -9.68
CA SER A 28 19.07 10.80 -10.97
C SER A 28 18.99 9.39 -11.59
N PRO A 29 19.27 9.26 -12.90
CA PRO A 29 19.37 7.94 -13.53
C PRO A 29 20.34 6.99 -12.82
N GLU A 30 21.38 7.55 -12.18
CA GLU A 30 22.42 6.78 -11.49
C GLU A 30 21.94 6.22 -10.15
N ASN A 31 21.11 6.96 -9.42
CA ASN A 31 20.63 6.58 -8.10
C ASN A 31 19.20 6.03 -8.10
N TYR A 32 18.50 6.12 -9.25
CA TYR A 32 17.11 5.72 -9.38
C TYR A 32 16.84 4.29 -8.87
N LYS A 33 17.68 3.33 -9.26
CA LYS A 33 17.53 1.92 -8.89
C LYS A 33 17.67 1.66 -7.39
N ARG A 34 18.30 2.55 -6.65
CA ARG A 34 18.38 2.45 -5.19
C ARG A 34 17.05 2.79 -4.52
N TYR A 35 16.29 3.71 -5.09
CA TYR A 35 15.12 4.31 -4.45
C TYR A 35 13.79 3.90 -5.07
N MET A 36 13.77 3.54 -6.35
CA MET A 36 12.55 3.26 -7.10
C MET A 36 12.68 1.95 -7.88
N SER A 37 11.64 1.10 -7.81
CA SER A 37 11.52 -0.10 -8.66
C SER A 37 11.04 0.23 -10.07
N ASP A 38 10.19 1.22 -10.19
CA ASP A 38 9.61 1.75 -11.41
C ASP A 38 9.18 3.22 -11.19
N PRO A 39 8.60 3.93 -12.19
CA PRO A 39 8.23 5.34 -12.03
C PRO A 39 7.23 5.66 -10.91
N ILE A 40 6.61 4.64 -10.29
CA ILE A 40 5.52 4.84 -9.34
C ILE A 40 5.83 4.19 -7.97
N HIS A 41 6.60 3.10 -7.96
CA HIS A 41 6.78 2.29 -6.76
C HIS A 41 8.18 2.49 -6.16
N PRO A 42 8.28 3.12 -4.98
CA PRO A 42 9.56 3.25 -4.27
C PRO A 42 10.01 1.92 -3.69
N LEU A 43 11.31 1.72 -3.69
CA LEU A 43 11.97 0.67 -2.93
C LEU A 43 12.05 1.05 -1.44
N ARG A 44 12.58 0.14 -0.61
CA ARG A 44 12.70 0.34 0.83
C ARG A 44 13.42 1.66 1.20
N ASP A 45 14.54 1.94 0.56
CA ASP A 45 15.30 3.18 0.81
C ASP A 45 14.51 4.41 0.40
N GLY A 46 13.77 4.37 -0.72
CA GLY A 46 12.87 5.44 -1.14
C GLY A 46 11.77 5.71 -0.11
N TYR A 47 11.16 4.63 0.44
CA TYR A 47 10.18 4.78 1.51
C TYR A 47 10.77 5.39 2.77
N ARG A 48 11.91 4.88 3.25
CA ARG A 48 12.51 5.28 4.52
C ARG A 48 13.13 6.67 4.50
N GLU A 49 13.86 6.99 3.43
CA GLU A 49 14.68 8.21 3.36
C GLU A 49 13.87 9.40 2.86
N TRP A 50 12.82 9.18 2.06
CA TRP A 50 12.06 10.26 1.42
C TRP A 50 10.59 10.30 1.81
N TRP A 51 9.84 9.21 1.55
CA TRP A 51 8.40 9.25 1.68
C TRP A 51 7.92 9.29 3.11
N LEU A 52 8.46 8.45 3.99
CA LEU A 52 8.02 8.38 5.37
C LEU A 52 8.19 9.71 6.11
N PRO A 53 9.35 10.39 6.07
CA PRO A 53 9.50 11.69 6.72
C PRO A 53 8.51 12.74 6.21
N LYS A 54 8.23 12.77 4.90
CA LYS A 54 7.27 13.71 4.32
C LYS A 54 5.83 13.39 4.70
N PHE A 55 5.47 12.11 4.80
CA PHE A 55 4.17 11.72 5.33
C PHE A 55 3.99 12.13 6.78
N GLU A 56 4.99 11.89 7.63
CA GLU A 56 4.96 12.27 9.04
C GLU A 56 4.82 13.79 9.22
N GLU A 57 5.60 14.57 8.47
CA GLU A 57 5.52 16.04 8.45
C GLU A 57 4.13 16.50 7.99
N GLY A 58 3.66 16.00 6.84
CA GLY A 58 2.38 16.39 6.26
C GLY A 58 1.19 16.02 7.13
N ILE A 59 1.19 14.85 7.74
CA ILE A 59 0.15 14.41 8.68
C ILE A 59 0.16 15.27 9.93
N THR A 60 1.34 15.55 10.50
CA THR A 60 1.47 16.40 11.68
C THR A 60 0.95 17.80 11.41
N LEU A 61 1.30 18.37 10.26
CA LEU A 61 0.82 19.67 9.85
C LEU A 61 -0.71 19.69 9.66
N ALA A 62 -1.26 18.68 9.01
CA ALA A 62 -2.71 18.55 8.81
C ALA A 62 -3.49 18.44 10.13
N LEU A 63 -2.96 17.69 11.10
CA LEU A 63 -3.60 17.52 12.42
C LEU A 63 -3.60 18.81 13.26
N THR A 64 -2.66 19.73 13.01
CA THR A 64 -2.60 21.01 13.74
C THR A 64 -3.48 22.10 13.16
N LYS A 65 -3.92 21.96 11.91
CA LYS A 65 -4.78 22.93 11.24
C LYS A 65 -6.26 22.69 11.54
N LYS A 66 -6.99 23.77 11.78
CA LYS A 66 -8.47 23.74 11.80
C LYS A 66 -8.98 24.01 10.40
N HIS A 67 -9.46 22.97 9.71
CA HIS A 67 -10.09 23.10 8.39
C HIS A 67 -11.61 22.99 8.50
N THR A 68 -12.31 23.94 7.86
CA THR A 68 -13.72 23.78 7.52
C THR A 68 -13.75 23.12 6.14
N ILE A 69 -14.34 21.93 6.02
CA ILE A 69 -14.35 21.17 4.78
C ILE A 69 -15.73 21.35 4.13
N GLU A 70 -15.73 22.03 2.99
CA GLU A 70 -16.87 22.10 2.10
C GLU A 70 -16.55 21.25 0.84
N ILE A 71 -17.38 20.24 0.55
CA ILE A 71 -17.09 19.25 -0.49
C ILE A 71 -17.99 19.34 -1.72
N SER A 72 -18.96 20.27 -1.79
CA SER A 72 -19.90 20.34 -2.92
C SER A 72 -19.21 20.53 -4.25
N SER A 73 -18.26 21.45 -4.34
CA SER A 73 -17.48 21.68 -5.56
C SER A 73 -16.61 20.49 -5.93
N PHE A 74 -16.09 19.76 -4.93
CA PHE A 74 -15.38 18.51 -5.14
C PHE A 74 -16.30 17.46 -5.73
N VAL A 75 -17.49 17.28 -5.17
CA VAL A 75 -18.47 16.28 -5.60
C VAL A 75 -18.87 16.51 -7.04
N GLU A 76 -19.14 17.76 -7.45
CA GLU A 76 -19.47 18.09 -8.86
C GLU A 76 -18.33 17.67 -9.80
N LYS A 77 -17.10 17.90 -9.41
CA LYS A 77 -15.95 17.45 -10.23
C LYS A 77 -15.76 15.95 -10.17
N ALA A 78 -15.90 15.34 -9.00
CA ALA A 78 -15.77 13.91 -8.76
C ALA A 78 -16.71 13.09 -9.65
N LYS A 79 -17.97 13.54 -9.82
CA LYS A 79 -18.94 12.93 -10.74
C LYS A 79 -18.42 12.82 -12.17
N THR A 80 -17.73 13.84 -12.64
CA THR A 80 -17.18 13.86 -14.03
C THR A 80 -15.95 12.98 -14.21
N LEU A 81 -15.30 12.57 -13.11
CA LEU A 81 -14.06 11.78 -13.09
C LEU A 81 -14.30 10.32 -12.74
N GLY A 82 -15.56 9.89 -12.58
CA GLY A 82 -15.88 8.51 -12.21
C GLY A 82 -15.53 8.16 -10.77
N VAL A 83 -15.38 9.13 -9.87
CA VAL A 83 -15.23 8.88 -8.44
C VAL A 83 -16.53 8.29 -7.90
N LEU A 84 -16.42 7.23 -7.13
CA LEU A 84 -17.57 6.44 -6.66
C LEU A 84 -18.03 6.84 -5.26
N GLY A 85 -17.16 7.46 -4.48
CA GLY A 85 -17.52 7.94 -3.15
C GLY A 85 -16.38 8.71 -2.50
N VAL A 86 -16.73 9.53 -1.55
CA VAL A 86 -15.83 10.29 -0.70
C VAL A 86 -16.32 10.24 0.73
N LYS A 87 -15.42 9.97 1.65
CA LYS A 87 -15.68 10.04 3.08
C LYS A 87 -14.55 10.82 3.73
N VAL A 88 -14.91 11.87 4.45
CA VAL A 88 -13.95 12.73 5.14
C VAL A 88 -14.20 12.61 6.65
N THR A 89 -13.15 12.21 7.35
CA THR A 89 -13.19 12.12 8.82
C THR A 89 -12.11 13.01 9.42
N GLN A 90 -12.37 13.58 10.58
CA GLN A 90 -11.42 14.34 11.37
C GLN A 90 -11.67 14.07 12.85
N HIS A 91 -10.65 13.71 13.60
CA HIS A 91 -10.75 13.34 15.02
C HIS A 91 -11.82 12.27 15.29
N ASN A 92 -11.87 11.24 14.45
CA ASN A 92 -12.87 10.16 14.46
C ASN A 92 -14.32 10.60 14.21
N GLU A 93 -14.54 11.85 13.83
CA GLU A 93 -15.88 12.36 13.46
C GLU A 93 -16.00 12.42 11.94
N LEU A 94 -17.14 11.96 11.42
CA LEU A 94 -17.50 12.14 10.03
C LEU A 94 -17.79 13.62 9.75
N LYS A 95 -17.03 14.24 8.87
CA LYS A 95 -17.18 15.66 8.49
C LYS A 95 -17.91 15.84 7.17
N ALA A 96 -17.72 14.91 6.24
CA ALA A 96 -18.46 14.90 4.97
C ALA A 96 -18.46 13.50 4.37
N GLU A 97 -19.53 13.17 3.64
CA GLU A 97 -19.67 11.93 2.89
C GLU A 97 -20.48 12.19 1.61
N TRP A 98 -20.05 11.53 0.55
CA TRP A 98 -20.80 11.44 -0.69
C TRP A 98 -20.55 10.09 -1.35
N LEU A 99 -21.62 9.44 -1.79
CA LEU A 99 -21.58 8.16 -2.50
C LEU A 99 -22.38 8.29 -3.80
N SER A 100 -21.78 7.94 -4.94
CA SER A 100 -22.38 8.09 -6.26
C SER A 100 -23.64 7.24 -6.45
N GLU A 101 -23.70 6.08 -5.80
CA GLU A 101 -24.77 5.07 -5.96
C GLU A 101 -25.35 4.63 -4.61
N GLY A 102 -25.15 5.45 -3.56
CA GLY A 102 -25.49 5.07 -2.20
C GLY A 102 -24.56 3.99 -1.63
N GLU A 103 -24.96 3.35 -0.54
CA GLU A 103 -24.17 2.29 0.07
C GLU A 103 -24.18 1.04 -0.81
N CYS A 104 -22.99 0.62 -1.25
CA CYS A 104 -22.79 -0.61 -2.01
C CYS A 104 -21.44 -1.23 -1.71
N ARG A 105 -21.34 -2.54 -1.87
CA ARG A 105 -20.08 -3.25 -1.73
C ARG A 105 -19.27 -3.12 -3.02
N ARG A 106 -18.00 -2.72 -2.86
CA ARG A 106 -17.05 -2.60 -3.97
C ARG A 106 -15.75 -3.28 -3.64
N ASN A 107 -15.11 -3.79 -4.69
CA ASN A 107 -13.74 -4.30 -4.54
C ASN A 107 -12.79 -3.11 -4.37
N ILE A 108 -12.07 -3.08 -3.25
CA ILE A 108 -11.09 -2.05 -2.91
C ILE A 108 -9.67 -2.44 -3.30
N TYR A 109 -9.49 -3.61 -3.93
CA TYR A 109 -8.20 -4.11 -4.39
C TYR A 109 -7.10 -4.01 -3.30
N SER A 110 -5.97 -3.39 -3.62
CA SER A 110 -4.82 -3.29 -2.71
C SER A 110 -5.07 -2.50 -1.43
N ALA A 111 -6.12 -1.66 -1.36
CA ALA A 111 -6.50 -1.05 -0.09
C ALA A 111 -6.88 -2.09 0.99
N THR A 112 -7.25 -3.32 0.57
CA THR A 112 -7.44 -4.48 1.46
C THR A 112 -6.20 -4.80 2.29
N LYS A 113 -4.98 -4.53 1.78
CA LYS A 113 -3.73 -4.79 2.50
C LYS A 113 -3.63 -4.00 3.81
N SER A 114 -4.22 -2.81 3.88
CA SER A 114 -4.29 -2.02 5.12
C SER A 114 -5.10 -2.74 6.20
N PHE A 115 -6.21 -3.37 5.81
CA PHE A 115 -7.02 -4.16 6.75
C PHE A 115 -6.29 -5.44 7.18
N THR A 116 -5.63 -6.11 6.24
CA THR A 116 -4.79 -7.28 6.55
C THR A 116 -3.68 -6.91 7.53
N SER A 117 -2.99 -5.79 7.31
CA SER A 117 -1.95 -5.28 8.20
C SER A 117 -2.48 -5.01 9.62
N CYS A 118 -3.66 -4.39 9.74
CA CYS A 118 -4.30 -4.20 11.04
C CYS A 118 -4.64 -5.53 11.73
N ALA A 119 -5.22 -6.48 10.99
CA ALA A 119 -5.55 -7.80 11.51
C ALA A 119 -4.29 -8.53 12.01
N MET A 120 -3.19 -8.47 11.25
CA MET A 120 -1.90 -9.03 11.66
C MET A 120 -1.35 -8.32 12.90
N GLY A 121 -1.53 -7.00 13.02
CA GLY A 121 -1.15 -6.25 14.23
C GLY A 121 -1.87 -6.76 15.47
N PHE A 122 -3.16 -7.05 15.38
CA PHE A 122 -3.91 -7.67 16.48
C PHE A 122 -3.42 -9.09 16.79
N ALA A 123 -3.19 -9.91 15.78
CA ALA A 123 -2.68 -11.27 15.97
C ALA A 123 -1.30 -11.28 16.66
N VAL A 124 -0.42 -10.34 16.30
CA VAL A 124 0.88 -10.17 16.95
C VAL A 124 0.72 -9.71 18.41
N GLN A 125 -0.18 -8.75 18.66
CA GLN A 125 -0.46 -8.25 20.02
C GLN A 125 -1.03 -9.35 20.92
N GLU A 126 -1.84 -10.26 20.37
CA GLU A 126 -2.42 -11.40 21.08
C GLU A 126 -1.44 -12.60 21.20
N GLY A 127 -0.26 -12.50 20.60
CA GLY A 127 0.75 -13.56 20.62
C GLY A 127 0.41 -14.78 19.77
N LEU A 128 -0.52 -14.62 18.81
CA LEU A 128 -0.94 -15.70 17.91
C LEU A 128 0.05 -15.95 16.78
N ILE A 129 0.83 -14.94 16.42
CA ILE A 129 1.85 -14.99 15.36
C ILE A 129 3.00 -14.06 15.71
N SER A 130 4.21 -14.37 15.22
CA SER A 130 5.37 -13.48 15.28
C SER A 130 5.72 -12.94 13.89
N LEU A 131 6.15 -11.67 13.80
CA LEU A 131 6.66 -11.12 12.55
C LEU A 131 7.94 -11.82 12.08
N ASP A 132 8.70 -12.41 13.00
CA ASP A 132 9.96 -13.10 12.71
C ASP A 132 9.76 -14.62 12.54
N GLU A 133 8.50 -15.09 12.63
CA GLU A 133 8.12 -16.47 12.32
C GLU A 133 8.42 -16.81 10.87
N LYS A 134 8.97 -17.99 10.64
CA LYS A 134 9.28 -18.45 9.27
C LYS A 134 8.01 -18.81 8.52
N LEU A 135 7.98 -18.53 7.21
CA LEU A 135 6.86 -18.94 6.37
C LEU A 135 6.74 -20.47 6.33
N THR A 136 7.86 -21.19 6.44
CA THR A 136 7.87 -22.65 6.53
C THR A 136 7.13 -23.20 7.76
N ASP A 137 7.05 -22.42 8.83
CA ASP A 137 6.33 -22.79 10.04
C ASP A 137 4.87 -22.32 9.97
N ALA A 138 4.66 -21.07 9.56
CA ALA A 138 3.33 -20.46 9.47
C ALA A 138 2.43 -21.15 8.41
N PHE A 139 3.02 -21.74 7.37
CA PHE A 139 2.32 -22.41 6.26
C PHE A 139 2.84 -23.84 6.06
N ALA A 140 3.11 -24.56 7.13
CA ALA A 140 3.75 -25.88 7.07
C ALA A 140 3.08 -26.89 6.12
N ASP A 141 1.74 -26.82 6.01
CA ASP A 141 0.95 -27.73 5.15
C ASP A 141 1.00 -27.33 3.65
N ASP A 142 1.47 -26.12 3.34
CA ASP A 142 1.46 -25.55 1.99
C ASP A 142 2.86 -25.41 1.38
N ILE A 143 3.91 -25.71 2.15
CA ILE A 143 5.28 -25.66 1.69
C ILE A 143 5.56 -26.75 0.66
N PRO A 144 6.23 -26.45 -0.47
CA PRO A 144 6.61 -27.47 -1.45
C PRO A 144 7.59 -28.49 -0.81
N GLU A 145 7.58 -29.74 -1.31
CA GLU A 145 8.46 -30.81 -0.80
C GLU A 145 9.94 -30.43 -0.77
N ASN A 146 10.39 -29.62 -1.71
CA ASN A 146 11.77 -29.17 -1.83
C ASN A 146 11.83 -27.63 -1.85
N PRO A 147 11.60 -26.95 -0.70
CA PRO A 147 11.65 -25.51 -0.63
C PRO A 147 13.07 -24.99 -0.88
N ASP A 148 13.20 -23.91 -1.66
CA ASP A 148 14.49 -23.27 -1.87
C ASP A 148 15.03 -22.60 -0.59
N GLU A 149 16.33 -22.27 -0.59
CA GLU A 149 17.00 -21.72 0.58
C GLU A 149 16.49 -20.32 0.96
N ASN A 150 15.95 -19.55 0.01
CA ASN A 150 15.40 -18.24 0.27
C ASN A 150 14.01 -18.36 0.89
N LEU A 151 13.15 -19.29 0.43
CA LEU A 151 11.88 -19.57 1.09
C LEU A 151 12.07 -19.99 2.56
N LYS A 152 13.08 -20.81 2.86
CA LYS A 152 13.42 -21.20 4.23
C LYS A 152 13.83 -20.03 5.13
N LYS A 153 14.35 -18.96 4.53
CA LYS A 153 14.74 -17.74 5.27
C LYS A 153 13.57 -16.78 5.46
N ALA A 154 12.60 -16.79 4.55
CA ALA A 154 11.49 -15.84 4.50
C ALA A 154 10.63 -15.87 5.78
N THR A 155 10.22 -14.70 6.22
CA THR A 155 9.44 -14.49 7.43
C THR A 155 8.07 -13.88 7.13
N VAL A 156 7.19 -13.89 8.11
CA VAL A 156 5.91 -13.17 8.08
C VAL A 156 6.14 -11.68 7.82
N ARG A 157 7.20 -11.08 8.34
CA ARG A 157 7.59 -9.70 8.07
C ARG A 157 7.85 -9.47 6.59
N ASP A 158 8.62 -10.35 5.95
CA ASP A 158 8.97 -10.24 4.52
C ASP A 158 7.71 -10.37 3.63
N LEU A 159 6.77 -11.23 4.02
CA LEU A 159 5.48 -11.34 3.37
C LEU A 159 4.68 -10.03 3.46
N LEU A 160 4.56 -9.45 4.66
CA LEU A 160 3.80 -8.21 4.89
C LEU A 160 4.43 -6.99 4.21
N THR A 161 5.75 -6.97 4.08
CA THR A 161 6.47 -5.89 3.39
C THR A 161 6.63 -6.14 1.89
N MET A 162 6.07 -7.23 1.35
CA MET A 162 6.19 -7.64 -0.06
C MET A 162 7.63 -7.87 -0.52
N CYS A 163 8.48 -8.37 0.38
CA CYS A 163 9.90 -8.59 0.17
C CYS A 163 10.27 -10.08 0.19
N LEU A 164 9.45 -10.93 -0.42
CA LEU A 164 9.66 -12.39 -0.41
C LEU A 164 10.84 -12.85 -1.27
N GLY A 165 11.32 -12.02 -2.21
CA GLY A 165 12.42 -12.39 -3.08
C GLY A 165 12.01 -13.18 -4.33
N GLN A 166 10.75 -13.21 -4.70
CA GLN A 166 10.29 -13.72 -6.00
C GLN A 166 10.63 -12.73 -7.11
N GLU A 167 10.83 -13.21 -8.33
CA GLU A 167 11.31 -12.39 -9.46
C GLU A 167 10.33 -11.30 -9.86
N SER A 168 9.04 -11.56 -9.72
CA SER A 168 7.95 -10.62 -10.09
C SER A 168 6.71 -10.84 -9.24
N GLY A 169 5.78 -9.88 -9.31
CA GLY A 169 4.45 -10.04 -8.73
C GLY A 169 3.63 -11.10 -9.48
N HIS A 170 2.86 -11.88 -8.74
CA HIS A 170 2.00 -12.93 -9.25
C HIS A 170 0.52 -12.68 -8.93
N LEU A 171 -0.39 -13.42 -9.55
CA LEU A 171 -1.85 -13.36 -9.33
C LEU A 171 -2.53 -12.07 -9.80
N MET A 172 -1.85 -11.20 -10.52
CA MET A 172 -2.40 -9.91 -10.97
C MET A 172 -2.27 -9.72 -12.48
N GLY A 173 -3.01 -8.73 -12.99
CA GLY A 173 -2.97 -8.33 -14.39
C GLY A 173 -3.42 -9.45 -15.34
N ASP A 174 -2.79 -9.49 -16.50
CA ASP A 174 -3.10 -10.43 -17.57
C ASP A 174 -2.81 -11.90 -17.21
N GLN A 175 -2.00 -12.13 -16.20
CA GLN A 175 -1.68 -13.48 -15.73
C GLN A 175 -2.79 -14.09 -14.87
N ARG A 176 -3.63 -13.27 -14.23
CA ARG A 176 -4.67 -13.74 -13.33
C ARG A 176 -5.59 -14.84 -13.91
N PRO A 177 -6.04 -14.76 -15.16
CA PRO A 177 -6.85 -15.81 -15.76
C PRO A 177 -6.14 -17.16 -15.96
N LEU A 178 -4.81 -17.18 -15.87
CA LEU A 178 -3.99 -18.39 -16.02
C LEU A 178 -3.93 -19.20 -14.73
N TYR A 179 -4.20 -18.58 -13.59
CA TYR A 179 -4.18 -19.24 -12.28
C TYR A 179 -5.52 -19.89 -12.01
N LYS A 180 -5.57 -21.20 -12.22
CA LYS A 180 -6.77 -22.04 -12.06
C LYS A 180 -6.74 -22.90 -10.80
N GLU A 181 -5.64 -22.79 -10.04
CA GLU A 181 -5.49 -23.50 -8.78
C GLU A 181 -6.45 -22.95 -7.73
N ASP A 182 -7.09 -23.83 -6.99
CA ASP A 182 -7.98 -23.43 -5.89
C ASP A 182 -7.19 -22.95 -4.67
N ASP A 183 -6.00 -23.51 -4.47
CA ASP A 183 -5.08 -23.17 -3.38
C ASP A 183 -4.02 -22.19 -3.85
N TRP A 184 -4.31 -20.91 -3.67
CA TRP A 184 -3.39 -19.84 -4.05
C TRP A 184 -2.19 -19.70 -3.10
N VAL A 185 -2.31 -20.13 -1.83
CA VAL A 185 -1.21 -20.10 -0.87
C VAL A 185 -0.12 -21.07 -1.33
N LYS A 186 -0.50 -22.32 -1.53
CA LYS A 186 0.39 -23.37 -2.01
C LYS A 186 1.04 -23.02 -3.35
N MET A 187 0.24 -22.47 -4.27
CA MET A 187 0.74 -22.03 -5.57
C MET A 187 1.81 -20.93 -5.42
N VAL A 188 1.57 -19.87 -4.63
CA VAL A 188 2.51 -18.77 -4.44
C VAL A 188 3.78 -19.24 -3.76
N LEU A 189 3.69 -20.12 -2.76
CA LEU A 189 4.85 -20.67 -2.06
C LEU A 189 5.67 -21.65 -2.93
N SER A 190 5.09 -22.17 -4.01
CA SER A 190 5.78 -23.01 -5.00
C SER A 190 6.55 -22.23 -6.07
N ILE A 191 6.34 -20.90 -6.16
CA ILE A 191 7.08 -20.04 -7.09
C ILE A 191 8.48 -19.78 -6.53
N PRO A 192 9.56 -19.92 -7.35
CA PRO A 192 10.92 -19.77 -6.86
C PRO A 192 11.21 -18.42 -6.20
N PHE A 193 11.86 -18.45 -5.06
CA PHE A 193 12.37 -17.28 -4.34
C PHE A 193 13.82 -17.04 -4.80
N VAL A 194 14.00 -16.29 -5.88
CA VAL A 194 15.27 -16.11 -6.56
C VAL A 194 16.21 -15.13 -5.88
N TYR A 195 15.66 -14.24 -5.05
CA TYR A 195 16.43 -13.27 -4.28
C TYR A 195 16.31 -13.55 -2.79
N GLU A 196 17.26 -13.03 -2.01
CA GLU A 196 17.20 -13.11 -0.55
C GLU A 196 16.04 -12.25 -0.02
N PRO A 197 15.20 -12.79 0.90
CA PRO A 197 14.09 -12.03 1.50
C PRO A 197 14.56 -10.84 2.34
N GLY A 198 13.77 -9.74 2.37
CA GLY A 198 14.01 -8.58 3.23
C GLY A 198 14.47 -7.29 2.60
#